data_7c0e62f7c5fe603c0f46f47648e74fdd
#
_entry.id   7c0e62f7c5fe603c0f46f47648e74fdd
#
_cell.length_a   1.000
_cell.length_b   1.000
_cell.length_c   1.000
_cell.angle_alpha   90.00
_cell.angle_beta   90.00
_cell.angle_gamma   90.00
#
_symmetry.space_group_name_H-M   'P 1'
#
loop_
_entity.id
_entity.type
_entity.pdbx_description
1 polymer ?
#
loop_
_entity_poly.entity_id
_entity_poly.type
_entity_poly.pdbx_seq_one_letter_code
_entity_poly.pdbx_strand_id
1 'polypeptide(L)'
;RSGIKKKIFDTENKANEWFITDLETVKNAIHAAKEGRMSLSATEVSTERSPIIFRPEQRDAIDKTKKQFKKSNQMLWNAKMRFGKTLSGLQVVKEMDFGRTLILTHRPVVDAGWFEDFSKIFYDTPKYRYGSKNNGENHASLERLVARDGVHYVYFASMQDLRGSSLVGGNFDKNHQVFATPWDLIIVDEAHEGTKTELGGA
;
A
#
# COMPACT_ATOMS: atom_id res chain seq x y z
N ARG A 1 9.59 -25.86 -14.05
CA ARG A 1 9.78 -24.39 -13.91
C ARG A 1 9.23 -24.00 -12.55
N SER A 2 10.08 -23.52 -11.65
CA SER A 2 9.89 -23.41 -10.20
C SER A 2 8.85 -22.39 -9.69
N GLY A 3 8.06 -21.79 -10.52
CA GLY A 3 7.08 -20.78 -10.07
C GLY A 3 7.68 -19.49 -9.47
N ILE A 4 8.99 -19.43 -9.25
CA ILE A 4 9.70 -18.28 -8.69
C ILE A 4 9.78 -17.18 -9.75
N LYS A 5 9.30 -15.99 -9.42
CA LYS A 5 9.32 -14.84 -10.34
C LYS A 5 10.71 -14.20 -10.37
N LYS A 6 11.22 -13.93 -11.57
CA LYS A 6 12.43 -13.13 -11.74
C LYS A 6 12.18 -11.68 -11.36
N LYS A 7 13.13 -11.06 -10.66
CA LYS A 7 13.07 -9.62 -10.37
C LYS A 7 13.58 -8.85 -11.59
N ILE A 8 12.74 -7.98 -12.13
CA ILE A 8 13.10 -7.06 -13.20
C ILE A 8 13.35 -5.71 -12.54
N PHE A 9 14.58 -5.19 -12.65
CA PHE A 9 14.96 -3.90 -12.06
C PHE A 9 14.62 -2.72 -12.96
N ASP A 10 14.74 -2.91 -14.29
CA ASP A 10 14.31 -1.97 -15.32
C ASP A 10 14.12 -2.72 -16.66
N THR A 11 13.64 -2.00 -17.69
CA THR A 11 13.43 -2.58 -19.03
C THR A 11 14.70 -2.88 -19.80
N GLU A 12 15.84 -2.27 -19.41
CA GLU A 12 17.13 -2.39 -20.10
C GLU A 12 18.03 -3.42 -19.44
N ASN A 13 17.97 -3.59 -18.10
CA ASN A 13 18.79 -4.54 -17.34
C ASN A 13 18.00 -5.78 -16.91
N LYS A 14 17.89 -6.73 -17.80
CA LYS A 14 17.33 -8.06 -17.49
C LYS A 14 18.36 -8.90 -16.73
N ALA A 15 18.47 -8.70 -15.43
CA ALA A 15 19.24 -9.61 -14.58
C ALA A 15 18.60 -10.99 -14.59
N ASN A 16 19.26 -11.98 -15.19
CA ASN A 16 18.76 -13.36 -15.24
C ASN A 16 18.95 -14.14 -13.93
N GLU A 17 19.67 -13.55 -12.96
CA GLU A 17 20.14 -14.22 -11.74
C GLU A 17 19.41 -13.77 -10.46
N TRP A 18 18.52 -12.77 -10.53
CA TRP A 18 17.80 -12.26 -9.37
C TRP A 18 16.35 -12.74 -9.36
N PHE A 19 15.96 -13.33 -8.24
CA PHE A 19 14.62 -13.88 -8.03
C PHE A 19 13.97 -13.27 -6.80
N ILE A 20 12.66 -13.09 -6.86
CA ILE A 20 11.84 -12.72 -5.70
C ILE A 20 11.36 -14.01 -5.07
N THR A 21 11.89 -14.34 -3.89
CA THR A 21 11.53 -15.56 -3.16
C THR A 21 11.80 -15.37 -1.67
N ASP A 22 11.32 -16.30 -0.84
CA ASP A 22 11.59 -16.37 0.59
C ASP A 22 12.70 -17.36 0.91
N LEU A 23 13.23 -17.28 2.14
CA LEU A 23 14.34 -18.11 2.58
C LEU A 23 13.98 -19.62 2.59
N GLU A 24 12.73 -19.96 2.92
CA GLU A 24 12.30 -21.36 3.01
C GLU A 24 12.25 -21.99 1.60
N THR A 25 11.70 -21.27 0.64
CA THR A 25 11.73 -21.69 -0.77
C THR A 25 13.17 -21.87 -1.28
N VAL A 26 14.12 -20.99 -0.87
CA VAL A 26 15.55 -21.17 -1.22
C VAL A 26 16.13 -22.45 -0.62
N LYS A 27 15.85 -22.73 0.66
CA LYS A 27 16.32 -23.97 1.32
C LYS A 27 15.75 -25.22 0.62
N ASN A 28 14.44 -25.19 0.32
CA ASN A 28 13.78 -26.29 -0.37
C ASN A 28 14.37 -26.49 -1.79
N ALA A 29 14.70 -25.40 -2.50
CA ALA A 29 15.36 -25.47 -3.81
C ALA A 29 16.76 -26.09 -3.70
N ILE A 30 17.53 -25.76 -2.68
CA ILE A 30 18.85 -26.36 -2.42
C ILE A 30 18.71 -27.86 -2.10
N HIS A 31 17.73 -28.23 -1.30
CA HIS A 31 17.44 -29.64 -1.00
C HIS A 31 17.05 -30.42 -2.25
N ALA A 32 16.11 -29.88 -3.04
CA ALA A 32 15.68 -30.50 -4.29
C ALA A 32 16.86 -30.68 -5.27
N ALA A 33 17.74 -29.68 -5.37
CA ALA A 33 18.94 -29.77 -6.23
C ALA A 33 19.91 -30.83 -5.74
N LYS A 34 20.12 -30.98 -4.42
CA LYS A 34 20.95 -32.06 -3.84
C LYS A 34 20.39 -33.45 -4.11
N GLU A 35 19.07 -33.57 -4.21
CA GLU A 35 18.36 -34.80 -4.55
C GLU A 35 18.28 -35.05 -6.07
N GLY A 36 18.90 -34.20 -6.89
CA GLY A 36 18.89 -34.30 -8.34
C GLY A 36 17.57 -33.89 -9.00
N ARG A 37 16.66 -33.26 -8.26
CA ARG A 37 15.39 -32.74 -8.80
C ARG A 37 15.59 -31.38 -9.46
N MET A 38 14.97 -31.17 -10.61
CA MET A 38 15.07 -29.92 -11.38
C MET A 38 13.96 -28.91 -11.08
N SER A 39 13.02 -29.24 -10.17
CA SER A 39 11.92 -28.37 -9.80
C SER A 39 11.43 -28.65 -8.36
N LEU A 40 10.85 -27.64 -7.74
CA LEU A 40 10.13 -27.78 -6.47
C LEU A 40 8.70 -28.28 -6.72
N SER A 41 8.17 -29.05 -5.79
CA SER A 41 6.75 -29.39 -5.74
C SER A 41 5.92 -28.15 -5.31
N ALA A 42 4.60 -28.18 -5.53
CA ALA A 42 3.73 -27.08 -5.12
C ALA A 42 3.72 -26.86 -3.59
N THR A 43 3.98 -27.90 -2.81
CA THR A 43 4.05 -27.82 -1.34
C THR A 43 5.41 -27.29 -0.82
N GLU A 44 6.45 -27.37 -1.63
CA GLU A 44 7.81 -26.88 -1.31
C GLU A 44 8.03 -25.43 -1.71
N VAL A 45 7.15 -24.87 -2.56
CA VAL A 45 7.10 -23.43 -2.81
C VAL A 45 6.25 -22.82 -1.71
N SER A 46 6.91 -22.33 -0.65
CA SER A 46 6.21 -21.66 0.42
C SER A 46 5.47 -20.45 -0.11
N THR A 47 4.14 -20.48 -0.02
CA THR A 47 3.28 -19.32 -0.22
C THR A 47 3.00 -18.61 1.10
N GLU A 48 3.45 -19.18 2.23
CA GLU A 48 3.27 -18.60 3.53
C GLU A 48 4.30 -17.48 3.75
N ARG A 49 3.82 -16.26 3.60
CA ARG A 49 4.57 -15.09 4.07
C ARG A 49 4.53 -15.11 5.59
N SER A 50 5.69 -14.99 6.24
CA SER A 50 5.75 -14.81 7.68
C SER A 50 4.84 -13.66 8.10
N PRO A 51 4.00 -13.83 9.12
CA PRO A 51 3.12 -12.78 9.60
C PRO A 51 3.95 -11.57 10.04
N ILE A 52 3.43 -10.38 9.76
CA ILE A 52 4.08 -9.14 10.19
C ILE A 52 3.97 -9.04 11.71
N ILE A 53 5.11 -9.03 12.39
CA ILE A 53 5.19 -8.80 13.83
C ILE A 53 5.40 -7.32 14.07
N PHE A 54 4.35 -6.64 14.54
CA PHE A 54 4.45 -5.24 14.93
C PHE A 54 5.22 -5.07 16.24
N ARG A 55 6.10 -4.09 16.28
CA ARG A 55 6.77 -3.71 17.52
C ARG A 55 5.75 -3.18 18.54
N PRO A 56 6.02 -3.26 19.86
CA PRO A 56 5.09 -2.80 20.89
C PRO A 56 4.57 -1.38 20.67
N GLU A 57 5.45 -0.44 20.28
CA GLU A 57 5.07 0.95 20.01
C GLU A 57 4.18 1.11 18.76
N GLN A 58 4.36 0.26 17.75
CA GLN A 58 3.49 0.24 16.57
C GLN A 58 2.09 -0.30 16.95
N ARG A 59 2.06 -1.39 17.72
CA ARG A 59 0.79 -1.97 18.18
C ARG A 59 0.02 -0.99 19.06
N ASP A 60 0.70 -0.32 19.98
CA ASP A 60 0.10 0.72 20.83
C ASP A 60 -0.49 1.87 20.02
N ALA A 61 0.23 2.35 18.99
CA ALA A 61 -0.27 3.40 18.10
C ALA A 61 -1.52 2.96 17.32
N ILE A 62 -1.54 1.72 16.79
CA ILE A 62 -2.70 1.15 16.11
C ILE A 62 -3.90 1.09 17.05
N ASP A 63 -3.71 0.54 18.25
CA ASP A 63 -4.80 0.38 19.23
C ASP A 63 -5.32 1.71 19.76
N LYS A 64 -4.44 2.69 19.98
CA LYS A 64 -4.83 4.06 20.33
C LYS A 64 -5.64 4.71 19.21
N THR A 65 -5.25 4.53 17.97
CA THR A 65 -5.99 5.08 16.82
C THR A 65 -7.38 4.47 16.72
N LYS A 66 -7.52 3.16 16.85
CA LYS A 66 -8.82 2.47 16.86
C LYS A 66 -9.72 2.95 18.00
N LYS A 67 -9.15 3.21 19.19
CA LYS A 67 -9.89 3.79 20.33
C LYS A 67 -10.29 5.24 20.06
N GLN A 68 -9.39 6.02 19.44
CA GLN A 68 -9.64 7.42 19.11
C GLN A 68 -10.78 7.54 18.08
N PHE A 69 -10.80 6.74 17.04
CA PHE A 69 -11.85 6.78 16.00
C PHE A 69 -13.25 6.37 16.49
N LYS A 70 -13.36 5.81 17.70
CA LYS A 70 -14.66 5.63 18.37
C LYS A 70 -15.20 6.92 19.00
N LYS A 71 -14.37 7.96 19.18
CA LYS A 71 -14.69 9.19 19.88
C LYS A 71 -14.56 10.44 19.00
N SER A 72 -13.71 10.38 17.99
CA SER A 72 -13.36 11.49 17.11
C SER A 72 -13.00 10.95 15.72
N ASN A 73 -13.22 11.74 14.71
CA ASN A 73 -12.83 11.42 13.33
C ASN A 73 -11.39 11.83 12.97
N GLN A 74 -10.59 12.25 13.96
CA GLN A 74 -9.22 12.71 13.72
C GLN A 74 -8.23 12.05 14.67
N MET A 75 -7.05 11.72 14.12
CA MET A 75 -5.90 11.20 14.86
C MET A 75 -4.61 11.76 14.27
N LEU A 76 -3.73 12.28 15.11
CA LEU A 76 -2.40 12.73 14.72
C LEU A 76 -1.34 11.77 15.26
N TRP A 77 -0.47 11.30 14.37
CA TRP A 77 0.70 10.52 14.74
C TRP A 77 1.98 11.39 14.68
N ASN A 78 2.58 11.64 15.83
CA ASN A 78 3.93 12.18 15.90
C ASN A 78 4.94 11.03 15.97
N ALA A 79 5.24 10.44 14.82
CA ALA A 79 6.08 9.26 14.70
C ALA A 79 7.47 9.61 14.16
N LYS A 80 8.51 9.10 14.83
CA LYS A 80 9.90 9.26 14.41
C LYS A 80 10.18 8.58 13.07
N MET A 81 11.27 8.97 12.42
CA MET A 81 11.80 8.23 11.26
C MET A 81 11.95 6.74 11.58
N ARG A 82 11.71 5.88 10.61
CA ARG A 82 11.78 4.41 10.73
C ARG A 82 10.80 3.80 11.74
N PHE A 83 9.81 4.53 12.17
CA PHE A 83 8.73 3.99 13.00
C PHE A 83 7.95 2.87 12.28
N GLY A 84 7.83 2.94 10.95
CA GLY A 84 6.98 2.06 10.15
C GLY A 84 5.54 2.60 10.05
N LYS A 85 5.40 3.91 9.87
CA LYS A 85 4.10 4.61 9.73
C LYS A 85 3.21 3.96 8.70
N THR A 86 3.76 3.67 7.51
CA THR A 86 3.04 3.08 6.37
C THR A 86 2.39 1.74 6.75
N LEU A 87 3.19 0.79 7.24
CA LEU A 87 2.69 -0.52 7.68
C LEU A 87 1.64 -0.40 8.79
N SER A 88 1.91 0.45 9.79
CA SER A 88 0.99 0.63 10.93
C SER A 88 -0.31 1.32 10.50
N GLY A 89 -0.24 2.29 9.58
CA GLY A 89 -1.42 2.94 9.02
C GLY A 89 -2.29 1.98 8.21
N LEU A 90 -1.68 1.17 7.34
CA LEU A 90 -2.38 0.14 6.58
C LEU A 90 -2.98 -0.95 7.48
N GLN A 91 -2.33 -1.26 8.60
CA GLN A 91 -2.90 -2.18 9.59
C GLN A 91 -4.16 -1.60 10.26
N VAL A 92 -4.20 -0.30 10.54
CA VAL A 92 -5.42 0.37 11.01
C VAL A 92 -6.54 0.23 9.98
N VAL A 93 -6.25 0.46 8.68
CA VAL A 93 -7.23 0.28 7.60
C VAL A 93 -7.80 -1.13 7.61
N LYS A 94 -6.94 -2.14 7.70
CA LYS A 94 -7.34 -3.56 7.72
C LYS A 94 -8.19 -3.90 8.93
N GLU A 95 -7.76 -3.50 10.14
CA GLU A 95 -8.45 -3.86 11.39
C GLU A 95 -9.75 -3.09 11.62
N MET A 96 -9.89 -1.91 11.05
CA MET A 96 -11.13 -1.12 11.10
C MET A 96 -12.06 -1.39 9.90
N ASP A 97 -11.58 -2.17 8.95
CA ASP A 97 -12.31 -2.61 7.76
C ASP A 97 -12.84 -1.44 6.90
N PHE A 98 -12.05 -0.38 6.76
CA PHE A 98 -12.42 0.76 5.93
C PHE A 98 -12.55 0.37 4.45
N GLY A 99 -13.70 0.71 3.85
CA GLY A 99 -14.01 0.34 2.47
C GLY A 99 -13.26 1.18 1.44
N ARG A 100 -13.15 2.49 1.68
CA ARG A 100 -12.45 3.45 0.80
C ARG A 100 -11.44 4.26 1.60
N THR A 101 -10.17 4.03 1.33
CA THR A 101 -9.07 4.76 2.00
C THR A 101 -8.28 5.56 0.99
N LEU A 102 -8.11 6.86 1.24
CA LEU A 102 -7.23 7.72 0.46
C LEU A 102 -5.91 7.94 1.21
N ILE A 103 -4.80 7.76 0.53
CA ILE A 103 -3.48 8.16 0.99
C ILE A 103 -3.08 9.42 0.23
N LEU A 104 -2.80 10.49 0.97
CA LEU A 104 -2.28 11.74 0.44
C LEU A 104 -0.85 11.95 0.91
N THR A 105 0.06 12.15 -0.02
CA THR A 105 1.45 12.47 0.27
C THR A 105 1.89 13.71 -0.51
N HIS A 106 2.99 14.33 -0.09
CA HIS A 106 3.53 15.46 -0.85
C HIS A 106 4.13 15.02 -2.19
N ARG A 107 4.83 13.87 -2.24
CA ARG A 107 5.62 13.41 -3.38
C ARG A 107 5.08 12.10 -3.97
N PRO A 108 5.01 11.98 -5.31
CA PRO A 108 4.54 10.75 -5.96
C PRO A 108 5.54 9.58 -5.84
N VAL A 109 6.82 9.86 -5.59
CA VAL A 109 7.88 8.83 -5.55
C VAL A 109 7.69 7.77 -4.46
N VAL A 110 6.93 8.08 -3.40
CA VAL A 110 6.70 7.13 -2.29
C VAL A 110 5.59 6.11 -2.57
N ASP A 111 4.87 6.24 -3.69
CA ASP A 111 3.80 5.32 -4.11
C ASP A 111 4.25 3.85 -4.12
N ALA A 112 5.42 3.56 -4.69
CA ALA A 112 5.96 2.21 -4.73
C ALA A 112 6.15 1.59 -3.33
N GLY A 113 6.58 2.39 -2.35
CA GLY A 113 6.72 1.95 -0.96
C GLY A 113 5.36 1.64 -0.31
N TRP A 114 4.34 2.45 -0.56
CA TRP A 114 2.97 2.22 -0.11
C TRP A 114 2.39 0.95 -0.74
N PHE A 115 2.61 0.74 -2.04
CA PHE A 115 2.17 -0.45 -2.74
C PHE A 115 2.85 -1.73 -2.22
N GLU A 116 4.16 -1.67 -1.95
CA GLU A 116 4.89 -2.79 -1.36
C GLU A 116 4.35 -3.16 0.03
N ASP A 117 4.15 -2.17 0.89
CA ASP A 117 3.64 -2.38 2.25
C ASP A 117 2.16 -2.81 2.23
N PHE A 118 1.35 -2.28 1.29
CA PHE A 118 0.00 -2.79 1.05
C PHE A 118 0.02 -4.28 0.73
N SER A 119 0.89 -4.70 -0.16
CA SER A 119 1.02 -6.11 -0.56
C SER A 119 1.43 -7.02 0.59
N LYS A 120 2.13 -6.50 1.61
CA LYS A 120 2.49 -7.23 2.83
C LYS A 120 1.31 -7.34 3.80
N ILE A 121 0.55 -6.26 4.00
CA ILE A 121 -0.55 -6.19 4.97
C ILE A 121 -1.79 -6.96 4.48
N PHE A 122 -2.11 -6.87 3.18
CA PHE A 122 -3.36 -7.39 2.63
C PHE A 122 -3.19 -8.68 1.82
N TYR A 123 -2.05 -9.38 1.94
CA TYR A 123 -1.80 -10.61 1.18
C TYR A 123 -2.87 -11.71 1.39
N ASP A 124 -3.44 -11.76 2.60
CA ASP A 124 -4.45 -12.72 3.04
C ASP A 124 -5.90 -12.17 2.95
N THR A 125 -6.06 -10.96 2.43
CA THR A 125 -7.33 -10.25 2.41
C THR A 125 -7.70 -9.83 0.98
N PRO A 126 -8.15 -10.77 0.13
CA PRO A 126 -8.35 -10.55 -1.31
C PRO A 126 -9.45 -9.55 -1.65
N LYS A 127 -10.28 -9.16 -0.69
CA LYS A 127 -11.28 -8.10 -0.90
C LYS A 127 -10.67 -6.71 -1.05
N TYR A 128 -9.43 -6.49 -0.60
CA TYR A 128 -8.76 -5.22 -0.74
C TYR A 128 -8.02 -5.10 -2.07
N ARG A 129 -8.08 -3.93 -2.67
CA ARG A 129 -7.34 -3.55 -3.88
C ARG A 129 -6.50 -2.31 -3.61
N TYR A 130 -5.43 -2.17 -4.38
CA TYR A 130 -4.62 -0.96 -4.38
C TYR A 130 -4.74 -0.25 -5.71
N GLY A 131 -4.73 1.05 -5.66
CA GLY A 131 -4.68 1.85 -6.86
C GLY A 131 -3.93 3.16 -6.69
N SER A 132 -3.35 3.59 -7.79
CA SER A 132 -2.70 4.88 -7.93
C SER A 132 -2.61 5.24 -9.41
N LYS A 133 -1.90 6.31 -9.71
CA LYS A 133 -1.56 6.66 -11.09
C LYS A 133 -0.58 5.66 -11.73
N ASN A 134 0.34 5.08 -10.93
CA ASN A 134 1.48 4.30 -11.43
C ASN A 134 1.42 2.81 -11.03
N ASN A 135 0.71 2.48 -9.95
CA ASN A 135 0.68 1.13 -9.41
C ASN A 135 -0.76 0.67 -9.14
N GLY A 136 -1.04 -0.58 -9.45
CA GLY A 136 -2.36 -1.18 -9.23
C GLY A 136 -3.40 -0.66 -10.21
N GLU A 137 -4.62 -0.41 -9.69
CA GLU A 137 -5.78 -0.02 -10.46
C GLU A 137 -5.94 1.51 -10.53
N ASN A 138 -6.50 2.04 -11.62
CA ASN A 138 -6.93 3.42 -11.61
C ASN A 138 -8.21 3.61 -10.78
N HIS A 139 -8.48 4.84 -10.35
CA HIS A 139 -9.62 5.14 -9.47
C HIS A 139 -10.97 4.72 -10.05
N ALA A 140 -11.22 4.99 -11.34
CA ALA A 140 -12.48 4.61 -11.99
C ALA A 140 -12.68 3.08 -12.06
N SER A 141 -11.58 2.31 -12.20
CA SER A 141 -11.63 0.86 -12.17
C SER A 141 -11.97 0.35 -10.76
N LEU A 142 -11.39 0.94 -9.72
CA LEU A 142 -11.69 0.61 -8.32
C LEU A 142 -13.16 0.85 -7.99
N GLU A 143 -13.72 1.99 -8.37
CA GLU A 143 -15.14 2.29 -8.12
C GLU A 143 -16.08 1.29 -8.85
N ARG A 144 -15.72 0.87 -10.08
CA ARG A 144 -16.47 -0.20 -10.76
C ARG A 144 -16.39 -1.53 -10.02
N LEU A 145 -15.22 -1.88 -9.47
CA LEU A 145 -15.05 -3.09 -8.67
C LEU A 145 -15.83 -3.02 -7.36
N VAL A 146 -15.89 -1.86 -6.71
CA VAL A 146 -16.75 -1.65 -5.53
C VAL A 146 -18.21 -1.90 -5.89
N ALA A 147 -18.69 -1.30 -6.98
CA ALA A 147 -20.09 -1.42 -7.39
C ALA A 147 -20.48 -2.85 -7.80
N ARG A 148 -19.56 -3.59 -8.43
CA ARG A 148 -19.80 -4.95 -8.92
C ARG A 148 -19.59 -6.04 -7.87
N ASP A 149 -18.49 -5.96 -7.13
CA ASP A 149 -17.97 -7.05 -6.30
C ASP A 149 -17.88 -6.67 -4.81
N GLY A 150 -18.20 -5.42 -4.43
CA GLY A 150 -18.13 -4.94 -3.04
C GLY A 150 -16.71 -4.93 -2.48
N VAL A 151 -15.70 -4.74 -3.32
CA VAL A 151 -14.31 -4.70 -2.87
C VAL A 151 -14.03 -3.45 -2.03
N HIS A 152 -13.06 -3.55 -1.16
CA HIS A 152 -12.46 -2.41 -0.46
C HIS A 152 -11.20 -1.98 -1.19
N TYR A 153 -10.79 -0.72 -1.04
CA TYR A 153 -9.57 -0.29 -1.67
C TYR A 153 -8.81 0.81 -0.91
N VAL A 154 -7.53 0.84 -1.19
CA VAL A 154 -6.62 1.92 -0.78
C VAL A 154 -6.15 2.61 -2.05
N TYR A 155 -6.43 3.91 -2.17
CA TYR A 155 -6.00 4.72 -3.30
C TYR A 155 -4.94 5.72 -2.89
N PHE A 156 -3.83 5.72 -3.60
CA PHE A 156 -2.73 6.65 -3.39
C PHE A 156 -2.83 7.83 -4.36
N ALA A 157 -2.74 9.04 -3.82
CA ALA A 157 -2.60 10.26 -4.60
C ALA A 157 -1.52 11.16 -4.01
N SER A 158 -0.72 11.79 -4.87
CA SER A 158 0.18 12.83 -4.42
C SER A 158 -0.46 14.21 -4.55
N MET A 159 -0.10 15.13 -3.66
CA MET A 159 -0.55 16.51 -3.76
C MET A 159 -0.07 17.16 -5.08
N GLN A 160 1.06 16.71 -5.63
CA GLN A 160 1.53 17.17 -6.94
C GLN A 160 0.61 16.72 -8.07
N ASP A 161 0.08 15.49 -8.03
CA ASP A 161 -0.88 15.01 -9.04
C ASP A 161 -2.24 15.71 -8.91
N LEU A 162 -2.64 16.07 -7.70
CA LEU A 162 -3.89 16.78 -7.45
C LEU A 162 -3.82 18.28 -7.76
N ARG A 163 -2.63 18.87 -7.73
CA ARG A 163 -2.42 20.29 -8.10
C ARG A 163 -2.90 20.57 -9.52
N GLY A 164 -3.42 21.79 -9.70
CA GLY A 164 -3.96 22.24 -10.98
C GLY A 164 -5.37 21.74 -11.27
N SER A 165 -6.00 20.93 -10.44
CA SER A 165 -7.43 20.67 -10.50
C SER A 165 -8.21 21.94 -10.17
N SER A 166 -9.30 22.20 -10.90
CA SER A 166 -10.22 23.33 -10.64
C SER A 166 -10.80 23.30 -9.22
N LEU A 167 -10.93 22.11 -8.64
CA LEU A 167 -11.46 21.93 -7.28
C LEU A 167 -10.50 22.40 -6.16
N VAL A 168 -9.23 22.63 -6.49
CA VAL A 168 -8.20 23.15 -5.57
C VAL A 168 -7.54 24.42 -6.12
N GLY A 169 -8.32 25.24 -6.87
CA GLY A 169 -7.86 26.53 -7.39
C GLY A 169 -7.01 26.46 -8.66
N GLY A 170 -6.92 25.31 -9.32
CA GLY A 170 -6.24 25.16 -10.62
C GLY A 170 -7.15 25.40 -11.81
N ASN A 171 -6.61 25.22 -13.02
CA ASN A 171 -7.28 25.50 -14.29
C ASN A 171 -7.69 24.24 -15.07
N PHE A 172 -7.49 23.03 -14.51
CA PHE A 172 -7.74 21.78 -15.22
C PHE A 172 -8.89 21.01 -14.59
N ASP A 173 -9.79 20.49 -15.43
CA ASP A 173 -10.82 19.53 -14.98
C ASP A 173 -10.21 18.12 -14.90
N LYS A 174 -9.54 17.86 -13.79
CA LYS A 174 -8.92 16.56 -13.49
C LYS A 174 -9.16 16.13 -12.05
N ASN A 175 -9.06 14.83 -11.81
CA ASN A 175 -9.18 14.24 -10.48
C ASN A 175 -10.53 14.48 -9.78
N HIS A 176 -11.54 14.98 -10.49
CA HIS A 176 -12.85 15.27 -9.92
C HIS A 176 -13.43 14.07 -9.14
N GLN A 177 -13.27 12.87 -9.70
CA GLN A 177 -13.77 11.64 -9.07
C GLN A 177 -13.10 11.37 -7.72
N VAL A 178 -11.78 11.64 -7.59
CA VAL A 178 -11.06 11.47 -6.31
C VAL A 178 -11.61 12.40 -5.24
N PHE A 179 -11.91 13.65 -5.60
CA PHE A 179 -12.49 14.63 -4.67
C PHE A 179 -13.96 14.34 -4.33
N ALA A 180 -14.72 13.77 -5.26
CA ALA A 180 -16.13 13.45 -5.07
C ALA A 180 -16.38 12.12 -4.34
N THR A 181 -15.34 11.30 -4.15
CA THR A 181 -15.48 10.00 -3.49
C THR A 181 -15.75 10.17 -1.98
N PRO A 182 -16.74 9.49 -1.42
CA PRO A 182 -16.96 9.45 0.03
C PRO A 182 -15.93 8.54 0.69
N TRP A 183 -14.80 9.10 1.09
CA TRP A 183 -13.72 8.38 1.75
C TRP A 183 -14.07 8.03 3.19
N ASP A 184 -13.88 6.77 3.59
CA ASP A 184 -14.01 6.34 4.99
C ASP A 184 -12.82 6.77 5.83
N LEU A 185 -11.63 6.81 5.22
CA LEU A 185 -10.39 7.25 5.85
C LEU A 185 -9.52 8.03 4.86
N ILE A 186 -8.95 9.13 5.33
CA ILE A 186 -7.89 9.87 4.63
C ILE A 186 -6.64 9.85 5.49
N ILE A 187 -5.56 9.31 4.97
CA ILE A 187 -4.23 9.31 5.61
C ILE A 187 -3.40 10.39 4.92
N VAL A 188 -2.97 11.41 5.67
CA VAL A 188 -2.04 12.44 5.17
C VAL A 188 -0.66 12.13 5.71
N ASP A 189 0.24 11.69 4.83
CA ASP A 189 1.64 11.41 5.19
C ASP A 189 2.50 12.65 4.93
N GLU A 190 3.47 12.91 5.81
CA GLU A 190 4.35 14.09 5.78
C GLU A 190 3.58 15.42 5.73
N ALA A 191 2.54 15.55 6.55
CA ALA A 191 1.68 16.72 6.61
C ALA A 191 2.45 18.06 6.78
N HIS A 192 3.62 18.02 7.44
CA HIS A 192 4.46 19.19 7.67
C HIS A 192 5.12 19.74 6.38
N GLU A 193 5.30 18.93 5.32
CA GLU A 193 5.83 19.41 4.04
C GLU A 193 4.80 20.21 3.23
N GLY A 194 3.51 19.95 3.43
CA GLY A 194 2.40 20.63 2.73
C GLY A 194 1.95 21.94 3.38
N THR A 195 2.15 22.10 4.69
CA THR A 195 1.62 23.25 5.44
C THR A 195 2.39 24.56 5.24
N LYS A 196 3.57 24.52 4.61
CA LYS A 196 4.41 25.70 4.32
C LYS A 196 4.17 26.29 2.94
N THR A 197 3.26 25.77 2.14
CA THR A 197 2.90 26.31 0.82
C THR A 197 1.58 27.06 0.92
N GLU A 198 1.36 28.05 0.02
CA GLU A 198 0.12 28.87 -0.05
C GLU A 198 -1.18 28.04 -0.13
N LEU A 199 -1.09 26.76 -0.46
CA LEU A 199 -2.22 25.82 -0.48
C LEU A 199 -2.49 25.11 0.87
N GLY A 200 -1.61 25.25 1.84
CA GLY A 200 -1.79 24.67 3.19
C GLY A 200 -2.47 25.61 4.19
N GLY A 201 -2.84 26.80 3.75
CA GLY A 201 -3.45 27.85 4.58
C GLY A 201 -4.92 28.15 4.25
N ALA A 202 -5.61 27.26 3.53
CA ALA A 202 -7.04 27.39 3.21
C ALA A 202 -7.88 26.37 3.96
#